data_4d3bb9bea66c502643ffd0e23220b1fe
#
_entry.id   4d3bb9bea66c502643ffd0e23220b1fe
#
_cell.length_a   1.000
_cell.length_b   1.000
_cell.length_c   1.000
_cell.angle_alpha   90.00
_cell.angle_beta   90.00
_cell.angle_gamma   90.00
#
_symmetry.space_group_name_H-M   'P 1'
#
loop_
_entity.id
_entity.type
_entity.pdbx_description
1 polymer ?
#
loop_
_entity_poly.entity_id
_entity_poly.type
_entity_poly.pdbx_seq_one_letter_code
_entity_poly.pdbx_strand_id
1 'polypeptide(L)'
;MDIRIEKTDRAIEKAFLELRAKTPLEKIKIKDLCALACVNKSTFYAHYEDIYALSDQLEKKLIEDILASVLAVKLTVAQTETLTRDLFRAFVQN
;
A
#
# COMPACT_ATOMS: atom_id res chain seq x y z
N MET A 1 -10.91 12.34 -9.68
CA MET A 1 -9.53 12.27 -9.15
C MET A 1 -8.55 12.57 -10.27
N ASP A 2 -7.59 13.43 -10.02
CA ASP A 2 -6.64 13.82 -11.04
C ASP A 2 -5.56 12.74 -11.20
N ILE A 3 -5.39 12.24 -12.44
CA ILE A 3 -4.39 11.22 -12.76
C ILE A 3 -2.97 11.70 -12.45
N ARG A 4 -2.71 13.00 -12.58
CA ARG A 4 -1.40 13.59 -12.27
C ARG A 4 -1.04 13.44 -10.79
N ILE A 5 -2.02 13.62 -9.89
CA ILE A 5 -1.82 13.48 -8.46
C ILE A 5 -1.46 12.04 -8.12
N GLU A 6 -2.15 11.08 -8.71
CA GLU A 6 -1.85 9.65 -8.48
C GLU A 6 -0.47 9.27 -8.99
N LYS A 7 -0.08 9.74 -10.16
CA LYS A 7 1.24 9.46 -10.72
C LYS A 7 2.35 10.07 -9.86
N THR A 8 2.14 11.28 -9.37
CA THR A 8 3.08 11.96 -8.50
C THR A 8 3.24 11.21 -7.18
N ASP A 9 2.12 10.82 -6.56
CA ASP A 9 2.15 10.05 -5.32
C ASP A 9 2.89 8.73 -5.49
N ARG A 10 2.62 8.01 -6.57
CA ARG A 10 3.31 6.74 -6.85
C ARG A 10 4.80 6.92 -7.06
N ALA A 11 5.20 7.99 -7.76
CA ALA A 11 6.60 8.28 -7.99
C ALA A 11 7.31 8.59 -6.67
N ILE A 12 6.69 9.38 -5.81
CA ILE A 12 7.22 9.71 -4.48
C ILE A 12 7.30 8.45 -3.61
N GLU A 13 6.25 7.65 -3.57
CA GLU A 13 6.20 6.40 -2.80
C GLU A 13 7.30 5.43 -3.24
N LYS A 14 7.44 5.25 -4.53
CA LYS A 14 8.46 4.35 -5.10
C LYS A 14 9.86 4.83 -4.74
N ALA A 15 10.13 6.12 -4.90
CA ALA A 15 11.43 6.72 -4.56
C ALA A 15 11.72 6.55 -3.06
N PHE A 16 10.71 6.77 -2.22
CA PHE A 16 10.84 6.60 -0.78
C PHE A 16 11.20 5.15 -0.42
N LEU A 17 10.51 4.18 -1.00
CA LEU A 17 10.77 2.77 -0.72
C LEU A 17 12.18 2.36 -1.15
N GLU A 18 12.64 2.85 -2.29
CA GLU A 18 14.01 2.59 -2.76
C GLU A 18 15.06 3.16 -1.80
N LEU A 19 14.85 4.39 -1.33
CA LEU A 19 15.76 5.01 -0.37
C LEU A 19 15.70 4.34 1.00
N ARG A 20 14.50 3.98 1.45
CA ARG A 20 14.31 3.31 2.74
C ARG A 20 14.98 1.94 2.80
N ALA A 21 15.08 1.25 1.67
CA ALA A 21 15.77 -0.03 1.61
C ALA A 21 17.26 0.07 1.94
N LYS A 22 17.84 1.26 1.76
CA LYS A 22 19.29 1.47 1.94
C LYS A 22 19.61 2.44 3.07
N THR A 23 18.66 3.27 3.48
CA THR A 23 18.90 4.41 4.35
C THR A 23 17.87 4.47 5.47
N PRO A 24 18.30 4.68 6.74
CA PRO A 24 17.35 4.91 7.83
C PRO A 24 16.49 6.15 7.57
N LEU A 25 15.27 6.15 8.07
CA LEU A 25 14.29 7.22 7.82
C LEU A 25 14.85 8.61 8.15
N GLU A 26 15.48 8.76 9.29
CA GLU A 26 16.02 10.04 9.76
C GLU A 26 17.19 10.56 8.91
N LYS A 27 17.75 9.73 8.05
CA LYS A 27 18.86 10.11 7.16
C LYS A 27 18.41 10.37 5.72
N ILE A 28 17.14 10.10 5.40
CA ILE A 28 16.62 10.36 4.05
C ILE A 28 16.42 11.86 3.87
N LYS A 29 17.03 12.42 2.83
CA LYS A 29 16.89 13.83 2.50
C LYS A 29 15.81 14.03 1.45
N ILE A 30 14.96 15.05 1.65
CA ILE A 30 13.91 15.41 0.69
C ILE A 30 14.49 15.69 -0.69
N LYS A 31 15.65 16.32 -0.75
CA LYS A 31 16.34 16.60 -2.00
C LYS A 31 16.60 15.33 -2.81
N ASP A 32 17.10 14.29 -2.16
CA ASP A 32 17.43 13.02 -2.81
C ASP A 32 16.16 12.30 -3.25
N LEU A 33 15.13 12.33 -2.40
CA LEU A 33 13.83 11.76 -2.72
C LEU A 33 13.21 12.41 -3.94
N CYS A 34 13.21 13.76 -3.98
CA CYS A 34 12.65 14.51 -5.09
C CYS A 34 13.41 14.26 -6.39
N ALA A 35 14.75 14.17 -6.32
CA ALA A 35 15.56 13.86 -7.48
C ALA A 35 15.22 12.48 -8.04
N LEU A 36 15.09 11.49 -7.18
CA LEU A 36 14.76 10.12 -7.59
C LEU A 36 13.33 10.01 -8.15
N ALA A 37 12.39 10.74 -7.55
CA ALA A 37 10.98 10.76 -7.99
C ALA A 37 10.76 11.67 -9.20
N CYS A 38 11.74 12.46 -9.60
CA CYS A 38 11.63 13.46 -10.68
C CYS A 38 10.55 14.51 -10.39
N VAL A 39 10.49 14.95 -9.15
CA VAL A 39 9.56 16.02 -8.72
C VAL A 39 10.38 17.13 -8.03
N ASN A 40 9.82 18.33 -7.96
CA ASN A 40 10.46 19.40 -7.22
C ASN A 40 9.98 19.41 -5.76
N LYS A 41 10.69 20.17 -4.90
CA LYS A 41 10.35 20.25 -3.47
C LYS A 41 8.95 20.80 -3.24
N SER A 42 8.52 21.77 -4.04
CA SER A 42 7.17 22.35 -3.93
C SER A 42 6.11 21.29 -4.13
N THR A 43 6.31 20.42 -5.11
CA THR A 43 5.39 19.32 -5.37
C THR A 43 5.35 18.35 -4.18
N PHE A 44 6.51 18.01 -3.65
CA PHE A 44 6.57 17.13 -2.47
C PHE A 44 5.79 17.73 -1.30
N TYR A 45 6.07 19.01 -0.97
CA TYR A 45 5.43 19.66 0.19
C TYR A 45 3.95 19.97 -0.04
N ALA A 46 3.48 19.94 -1.28
CA ALA A 46 2.04 20.02 -1.56
C ALA A 46 1.31 18.72 -1.19
N HIS A 47 2.02 17.60 -1.21
CA HIS A 47 1.45 16.27 -0.91
C HIS A 47 1.73 15.80 0.52
N TYR A 48 2.89 16.13 1.06
CA TYR A 48 3.35 15.65 2.38
C TYR A 48 3.99 16.77 3.15
N GLU A 49 3.72 16.84 4.44
CA GLU A 49 4.30 17.85 5.32
C GLU A 49 5.80 17.67 5.48
N ASP A 50 6.24 16.42 5.66
CA ASP A 50 7.65 16.05 5.80
C ASP A 50 7.82 14.56 5.47
N ILE A 51 9.06 14.06 5.64
CA ILE A 51 9.38 12.66 5.36
C ILE A 51 8.66 11.71 6.32
N TYR A 52 8.40 12.14 7.55
CA TYR A 52 7.72 11.33 8.55
C TYR A 52 6.23 11.18 8.22
N ALA A 53 5.61 12.24 7.72
CA ALA A 53 4.22 12.19 7.25
C ALA A 53 4.07 11.22 6.09
N LEU A 54 5.02 11.23 5.16
CA LEU A 54 5.04 10.27 4.05
C LEU A 54 5.18 8.83 4.57
N SER A 55 6.11 8.62 5.49
CA SER A 55 6.32 7.30 6.10
C SER A 55 5.06 6.78 6.78
N ASP A 56 4.39 7.63 7.54
CA ASP A 56 3.15 7.27 8.25
C ASP A 56 2.03 6.92 7.29
N GLN A 57 1.86 7.70 6.22
CA GLN A 57 0.84 7.42 5.23
C GLN A 57 1.08 6.10 4.50
N LEU A 58 2.32 5.81 4.14
CA LEU A 58 2.68 4.55 3.50
C LEU A 58 2.48 3.37 4.43
N GLU A 59 2.84 3.52 5.69
CA GLU A 59 2.65 2.48 6.69
C GLU A 59 1.17 2.15 6.87
N LYS A 60 0.31 3.16 6.99
CA LYS A 60 -1.14 2.99 7.08
C LYS A 60 -1.70 2.30 5.85
N LYS A 61 -1.28 2.75 4.68
CA LYS A 61 -1.72 2.18 3.40
C LYS A 61 -1.33 0.71 3.30
N LEU A 62 -0.10 0.38 3.68
CA LEU A 62 0.39 -0.99 3.66
C LEU A 62 -0.41 -1.88 4.61
N ILE A 63 -0.68 -1.39 5.82
CA ILE A 63 -1.48 -2.12 6.80
C ILE A 63 -2.90 -2.35 6.28
N GLU A 64 -3.52 -1.32 5.71
CA GLU A 64 -4.86 -1.43 5.12
C GLU A 64 -4.89 -2.45 3.99
N ASP A 65 -3.89 -2.44 3.11
CA ASP A 65 -3.79 -3.38 2.00
C ASP A 65 -3.61 -4.82 2.49
N ILE A 66 -2.78 -5.01 3.51
CA ILE A 66 -2.56 -6.33 4.11
C ILE A 66 -3.85 -6.83 4.77
N LEU A 67 -4.54 -5.97 5.54
CA LEU A 67 -5.80 -6.34 6.17
C LEU A 67 -6.87 -6.68 5.16
N ALA A 68 -6.98 -5.89 4.09
CA ALA A 68 -7.94 -6.18 3.01
C ALA A 68 -7.65 -7.52 2.36
N SER A 69 -6.36 -7.83 2.12
CA SER A 69 -5.94 -9.10 1.54
C SER A 69 -6.26 -10.28 2.46
N VAL A 70 -5.99 -10.13 3.75
CA VAL A 70 -6.28 -11.18 4.75
C VAL A 70 -7.78 -11.42 4.85
N LEU A 71 -8.59 -10.36 4.88
CA LEU A 71 -10.04 -10.49 4.92
C LEU A 71 -10.59 -11.17 3.68
N ALA A 72 -10.07 -10.80 2.50
CA ALA A 72 -10.49 -11.42 1.24
C ALA A 72 -10.18 -12.93 1.24
N VAL A 73 -9.02 -13.33 1.73
CA VAL A 73 -8.64 -14.74 1.84
C VAL A 73 -9.57 -15.47 2.81
N LYS A 74 -9.84 -14.88 3.98
CA LYS A 74 -10.75 -15.49 4.97
C LYS A 74 -12.15 -15.65 4.44
N LEU A 75 -12.67 -14.66 3.72
CA LEU A 75 -14.00 -14.74 3.11
C LEU A 75 -14.05 -15.84 2.04
N THR A 76 -13.00 -15.94 1.23
CA THR A 76 -12.91 -16.99 0.20
C THR A 76 -12.87 -18.38 0.83
N VAL A 77 -12.08 -18.56 1.89
CA VAL A 77 -12.00 -19.83 2.61
C VAL A 77 -13.36 -20.19 3.24
N ALA A 78 -14.02 -19.21 3.86
CA ALA A 78 -15.34 -19.42 4.46
C ALA A 78 -16.36 -19.85 3.41
N GLN A 79 -16.37 -19.21 2.25
CA GLN A 79 -17.23 -19.57 1.13
C GLN A 79 -16.93 -20.98 0.62
N THR A 80 -15.66 -21.34 0.50
CA THR A 80 -15.25 -22.66 0.07
C THR A 80 -15.71 -23.74 1.06
N GLU A 81 -15.56 -23.49 2.34
CA GLU A 81 -16.04 -24.42 3.39
C GLU A 81 -17.54 -24.61 3.31
N THR A 82 -18.29 -23.53 3.14
CA THR A 82 -19.75 -23.59 3.01
C THR A 82 -20.16 -24.42 1.79
N LEU A 83 -19.54 -24.17 0.65
CA LEU A 83 -19.80 -24.92 -0.58
C LEU A 83 -19.48 -26.41 -0.41
N THR A 84 -18.35 -26.71 0.23
CA THR A 84 -17.95 -28.09 0.49
C THR A 84 -18.95 -28.80 1.40
N ARG A 85 -19.43 -28.14 2.44
CA ARG A 85 -20.47 -28.69 3.33
C ARG A 85 -21.76 -28.95 2.60
N ASP A 86 -22.19 -28.01 1.77
CA ASP A 86 -23.43 -28.13 1.02
C ASP A 86 -23.35 -29.29 0.02
N LEU A 87 -22.22 -29.41 -0.67
CA LEU A 87 -21.98 -30.53 -1.59
C LEU A 87 -21.98 -31.87 -0.85
N PHE A 88 -21.35 -31.94 0.29
CA PHE A 88 -21.28 -33.13 1.11
C PHE A 88 -22.68 -33.55 1.61
N ARG A 89 -23.45 -32.57 2.07
CA ARG A 89 -24.82 -32.83 2.51
C ARG A 89 -25.68 -33.39 1.37
N ALA A 90 -25.58 -32.77 0.21
CA ALA A 90 -26.32 -33.23 -0.97
C ALA A 90 -25.93 -34.67 -1.34
N PHE A 91 -24.64 -34.99 -1.25
CA PHE A 91 -24.15 -36.33 -1.51
C PHE A 91 -24.69 -37.36 -0.49
N VAL A 92 -24.63 -37.00 0.78
CA VAL A 92 -25.05 -37.91 1.86
C VAL A 92 -26.57 -38.13 1.88
N GLN A 93 -27.35 -37.12 1.51
CA GLN A 93 -28.83 -37.20 1.51
C GLN A 93 -29.38 -37.97 0.31
N ASN A 94 -28.59 -38.21 -0.70
CA ASN A 94 -28.95 -39.04 -1.81
C ASN A 94 -28.48 -40.47 -1.57
#